data_1217ab9193af6453aa769114816515a1
#
_entry.id   1217ab9193af6453aa769114816515a1
#
_cell.length_a   1.000
_cell.length_b   1.000
_cell.length_c   1.000
_cell.angle_alpha   90.00
_cell.angle_beta   90.00
_cell.angle_gamma   90.00
#
_symmetry.space_group_name_H-M   'P 1'
#
loop_
_entity.id
_entity.type
_entity.pdbx_description
1 polymer ?
#
loop_
_entity_poly.entity_id
_entity_poly.type
_entity_poly.pdbx_seq_one_letter_code
_entity_poly.pdbx_strand_id
1 'polypeptide(L)'
;SCTKTWRIHNISYMTERKYLPTLAELIDRLSISQLKEVFIADHKSEYAKEIDEIVHDIELILSETDGRLTGEQVRAIVVLAQMNLHIWHNESNVRNGVSGANALTLTHGLNGIRNTAKNKIQEVVGGRKDYKIDCLASDFKDWEISW
;
A
#
# COMPACT_ATOMS: atom_id res chain seq x y z
N SER A 1 -27.53 -21.23 -24.99
CA SER A 1 -27.54 -22.57 -24.41
C SER A 1 -26.70 -22.60 -23.12
N CYS A 2 -27.00 -23.55 -22.26
CA CYS A 2 -26.29 -23.74 -21.00
C CYS A 2 -24.78 -23.93 -21.19
N THR A 3 -24.37 -24.53 -22.26
CA THR A 3 -22.96 -24.78 -22.57
C THR A 3 -22.20 -23.48 -22.84
N LYS A 4 -22.82 -22.54 -23.54
CA LYS A 4 -22.23 -21.22 -23.81
C LYS A 4 -22.07 -20.39 -22.55
N THR A 5 -23.11 -20.40 -21.71
CA THR A 5 -23.09 -19.66 -20.43
C THR A 5 -22.09 -20.27 -19.47
N TRP A 6 -22.00 -21.58 -19.39
CA TRP A 6 -21.01 -22.28 -18.57
C TRP A 6 -19.58 -21.97 -19.01
N ARG A 7 -19.35 -21.94 -20.33
CA ARG A 7 -18.03 -21.65 -20.91
C ARG A 7 -17.57 -20.22 -20.61
N ILE A 8 -18.46 -19.24 -20.70
CA ILE A 8 -18.17 -17.84 -20.36
C ILE A 8 -17.85 -17.73 -18.85
N HIS A 9 -18.67 -18.36 -18.02
CA HIS A 9 -18.46 -18.36 -16.58
C HIS A 9 -17.14 -19.04 -16.17
N ASN A 10 -16.81 -20.16 -16.82
CA ASN A 10 -15.57 -20.88 -16.55
C ASN A 10 -14.34 -20.10 -17.02
N ILE A 11 -14.41 -19.43 -18.16
CA ILE A 11 -13.33 -18.57 -18.66
C ILE A 11 -13.11 -17.39 -17.69
N SER A 12 -14.18 -16.76 -17.19
CA SER A 12 -14.12 -15.70 -16.19
C SER A 12 -13.46 -16.20 -14.92
N TYR A 13 -13.83 -17.38 -14.42
CA TYR A 13 -13.24 -17.99 -13.24
C TYR A 13 -11.75 -18.32 -13.43
N MET A 14 -11.36 -18.82 -14.60
CA MET A 14 -9.98 -19.17 -14.90
C MET A 14 -9.08 -17.95 -15.12
N THR A 15 -9.65 -16.84 -15.64
CA THR A 15 -8.91 -15.59 -15.87
C THR A 15 -8.93 -14.66 -14.67
N GLU A 16 -9.84 -14.89 -13.72
CA GLU A 16 -9.92 -14.09 -12.50
C GLU A 16 -8.74 -14.40 -11.58
N ARG A 17 -7.96 -13.38 -11.29
CA ARG A 17 -6.83 -13.49 -10.38
C ARG A 17 -7.34 -13.43 -8.94
N LYS A 18 -7.02 -14.45 -8.15
CA LYS A 18 -7.46 -14.53 -6.74
C LYS A 18 -6.70 -13.58 -5.82
N TYR A 19 -5.50 -13.18 -6.21
CA TYR A 19 -4.64 -12.28 -5.46
C TYR A 19 -4.46 -10.94 -6.17
N LEU A 20 -5.57 -10.33 -6.53
CA LEU A 20 -5.56 -8.96 -7.03
C LEU A 20 -5.15 -8.01 -5.89
N PRO A 21 -4.41 -6.94 -6.19
CA PRO A 21 -4.10 -5.94 -5.19
C PRO A 21 -5.37 -5.39 -4.54
N THR A 22 -5.32 -5.27 -3.22
CA THR A 22 -6.41 -4.66 -2.44
C THR A 22 -6.33 -3.14 -2.55
N LEU A 23 -7.38 -2.45 -2.12
CA LEU A 23 -7.37 -0.98 -2.02
C LEU A 23 -6.15 -0.48 -1.24
N ALA A 24 -5.88 -1.09 -0.09
CA ALA A 24 -4.74 -0.70 0.74
C ALA A 24 -3.38 -0.93 0.04
N GLU A 25 -3.24 -2.04 -0.67
CA GLU A 25 -2.03 -2.33 -1.45
C GLU A 25 -1.84 -1.34 -2.60
N LEU A 26 -2.92 -0.94 -3.27
CA LEU A 26 -2.86 0.06 -4.33
C LEU A 26 -2.47 1.44 -3.80
N ILE A 27 -3.02 1.84 -2.67
CA ILE A 27 -2.66 3.11 -2.03
C ILE A 27 -1.20 3.08 -1.55
N ASP A 28 -0.76 1.96 -0.98
CA ASP A 28 0.64 1.76 -0.61
C ASP A 28 1.56 1.91 -1.82
N ARG A 29 1.24 1.23 -2.91
CA ARG A 29 2.00 1.32 -4.17
C ARG A 29 1.96 2.72 -4.76
N LEU A 30 0.82 3.41 -4.68
CA LEU A 30 0.70 4.80 -5.13
C LEU A 30 1.70 5.71 -4.39
N SER A 31 1.80 5.58 -3.08
CA SER A 31 2.71 6.40 -2.30
C SER A 31 4.19 6.14 -2.68
N ILE A 32 4.55 4.90 -2.97
CA ILE A 32 5.90 4.53 -3.39
C ILE A 32 6.18 5.01 -4.82
N SER A 33 5.25 4.81 -5.75
CA SER A 33 5.41 5.28 -7.14
C SER A 33 5.51 6.81 -7.20
N GLN A 34 4.80 7.51 -6.31
CA GLN A 34 4.90 8.96 -6.18
C GLN A 34 6.29 9.39 -5.68
N LEU A 35 6.88 8.66 -4.75
CA LEU A 35 8.26 8.91 -4.31
C LEU A 35 9.26 8.71 -5.46
N LYS A 36 9.07 7.65 -6.24
CA LYS A 36 9.92 7.39 -7.42
C LYS A 36 9.84 8.52 -8.44
N GLU A 37 8.64 8.98 -8.75
CA GLU A 37 8.45 10.09 -9.69
C GLU A 37 9.16 11.35 -9.22
N VAL A 38 9.11 11.65 -7.93
CA VAL A 38 9.71 12.88 -7.38
C VAL A 38 11.23 12.76 -7.28
N PHE A 39 11.74 11.64 -6.80
CA PHE A 39 13.16 11.53 -6.41
C PHE A 39 14.04 10.82 -7.43
N ILE A 40 13.50 10.13 -8.42
CA ILE A 40 14.29 9.46 -9.44
C ILE A 40 14.17 10.26 -10.74
N ALA A 41 15.30 10.77 -11.22
CA ALA A 41 15.33 11.62 -12.43
C ALA A 41 14.96 10.86 -13.70
N ASP A 42 15.39 9.59 -13.79
CA ASP A 42 15.12 8.74 -14.94
C ASP A 42 13.74 8.10 -14.85
N HIS A 43 13.12 7.84 -16.01
CA HIS A 43 11.85 7.12 -16.11
C HIS A 43 10.62 7.82 -15.50
N LYS A 44 10.64 9.15 -15.36
CA LYS A 44 9.52 9.92 -14.81
C LYS A 44 8.20 9.69 -15.56
N SER A 45 8.25 9.58 -16.88
CA SER A 45 7.05 9.31 -17.70
C SER A 45 6.46 7.93 -17.43
N GLU A 46 7.29 6.94 -17.16
CA GLU A 46 6.87 5.58 -16.83
C GLU A 46 6.22 5.53 -15.44
N TYR A 47 6.77 6.25 -14.47
CA TYR A 47 6.17 6.37 -13.14
C TYR A 47 4.83 7.11 -13.18
N ALA A 48 4.74 8.18 -13.98
CA ALA A 48 3.50 8.91 -14.16
C ALA A 48 2.40 8.02 -14.74
N LYS A 49 2.75 7.18 -15.72
CA LYS A 49 1.82 6.21 -16.30
C LYS A 49 1.36 5.17 -15.28
N GLU A 50 2.27 4.63 -14.50
CA GLU A 50 1.96 3.68 -13.42
C GLU A 50 1.02 4.31 -12.39
N ILE A 51 1.28 5.56 -12.00
CA ILE A 51 0.42 6.31 -11.09
C ILE A 51 -0.99 6.45 -11.65
N ASP A 52 -1.14 6.82 -12.91
CA ASP A 52 -2.45 6.95 -13.57
C ASP A 52 -3.22 5.63 -13.54
N GLU A 53 -2.56 4.52 -13.80
CA GLU A 53 -3.17 3.19 -13.77
C GLU A 53 -3.62 2.80 -12.36
N ILE A 54 -2.81 3.10 -11.36
CA ILE A 54 -3.15 2.85 -9.95
C ILE A 54 -4.34 3.71 -9.52
N VAL A 55 -4.34 4.99 -9.86
CA VAL A 55 -5.44 5.91 -9.55
C VAL A 55 -6.75 5.43 -10.19
N HIS A 56 -6.68 4.98 -11.44
CA HIS A 56 -7.83 4.40 -12.14
C HIS A 56 -8.41 3.21 -11.35
N ASP A 57 -7.56 2.30 -10.92
CA ASP A 57 -8.00 1.10 -10.19
C ASP A 57 -8.56 1.44 -8.81
N ILE A 58 -7.99 2.43 -8.12
CA ILE A 58 -8.52 2.92 -6.85
C ILE A 58 -9.93 3.48 -7.04
N GLU A 59 -10.14 4.33 -8.06
CA GLU A 59 -11.47 4.88 -8.35
C GLU A 59 -12.48 3.79 -8.67
N LEU A 60 -12.07 2.79 -9.42
CA LEU A 60 -12.92 1.66 -9.78
C LEU A 60 -13.36 0.89 -8.53
N ILE A 61 -12.43 0.56 -7.65
CA ILE A 61 -12.73 -0.16 -6.40
C ILE A 61 -13.69 0.65 -5.53
N LEU A 62 -13.44 1.95 -5.36
CA LEU A 62 -14.28 2.81 -4.53
C LEU A 62 -15.69 2.94 -5.13
N SER A 63 -15.82 3.03 -6.44
CA SER A 63 -17.12 3.12 -7.11
C SER A 63 -17.92 1.81 -7.04
N GLU A 64 -17.25 0.67 -7.15
CA GLU A 64 -17.90 -0.65 -7.11
C GLU A 64 -18.35 -1.05 -5.71
N THR A 65 -17.64 -0.59 -4.70
CA THR A 65 -17.89 -1.00 -3.30
C THR A 65 -18.73 0.01 -2.52
N ASP A 66 -19.17 1.10 -3.15
CA ASP A 66 -19.84 2.22 -2.50
C ASP A 66 -19.02 2.74 -1.30
N GLY A 67 -17.70 2.57 -1.38
CA GLY A 67 -16.78 2.92 -0.33
C GLY A 67 -16.64 4.42 -0.17
N ARG A 68 -16.81 4.90 1.05
CA ARG A 68 -16.57 6.29 1.42
C ARG A 68 -15.39 6.37 2.36
N LEU A 69 -14.45 7.22 2.02
CA LEU A 69 -13.32 7.49 2.91
C LEU A 69 -13.78 8.33 4.09
N THR A 70 -13.55 7.84 5.28
CA THR A 70 -13.74 8.60 6.52
C THR A 70 -12.50 9.44 6.84
N GLY A 71 -12.63 10.38 7.77
CA GLY A 71 -11.48 11.12 8.27
C GLY A 71 -10.39 10.21 8.84
N GLU A 72 -10.78 9.11 9.47
CA GLU A 72 -9.83 8.11 10.00
C GLU A 72 -9.04 7.42 8.89
N GLN A 73 -9.69 7.03 7.79
CA GLN A 73 -9.00 6.43 6.65
C GLN A 73 -8.09 7.44 5.94
N VAL A 74 -8.51 8.69 5.80
CA VAL A 74 -7.66 9.75 5.26
C VAL A 74 -6.40 9.91 6.12
N ARG A 75 -6.55 9.93 7.44
CA ARG A 75 -5.42 9.96 8.36
C ARG A 75 -4.51 8.73 8.17
N ALA A 76 -5.08 7.56 8.02
CA ALA A 76 -4.31 6.33 7.77
C ALA A 76 -3.50 6.42 6.46
N ILE A 77 -4.06 7.01 5.42
CA ILE A 77 -3.34 7.26 4.15
C ILE A 77 -2.15 8.19 4.37
N VAL A 78 -2.33 9.27 5.13
CA VAL A 78 -1.26 10.19 5.46
C VAL A 78 -0.15 9.50 6.24
N VAL A 79 -0.50 8.73 7.26
CA VAL A 79 0.48 7.95 8.04
C VAL A 79 1.23 6.96 7.14
N LEU A 80 0.52 6.23 6.29
CA LEU A 80 1.12 5.28 5.35
C LEU A 80 2.16 5.97 4.45
N ALA A 81 1.80 7.09 3.86
CA ALA A 81 2.69 7.84 2.97
C ALA A 81 3.93 8.34 3.72
N GLN A 82 3.76 8.85 4.93
CA GLN A 82 4.87 9.31 5.77
C GLN A 82 5.80 8.16 6.17
N MET A 83 5.25 7.01 6.51
CA MET A 83 6.06 5.84 6.86
C MET A 83 6.84 5.35 5.64
N ASN A 84 6.21 5.31 4.47
CA ASN A 84 6.90 4.94 3.23
C ASN A 84 8.04 5.91 2.89
N LEU A 85 7.85 7.20 3.10
CA LEU A 85 8.92 8.18 2.92
C LEU A 85 10.11 7.90 3.84
N HIS A 86 9.85 7.65 5.12
CA HIS A 86 10.90 7.33 6.08
C HIS A 86 11.63 6.03 5.74
N ILE A 87 10.89 4.99 5.37
CA ILE A 87 11.47 3.70 4.97
C ILE A 87 12.34 3.89 3.72
N TRP A 88 11.84 4.60 2.73
CA TRP A 88 12.58 4.93 1.50
C TRP A 88 13.90 5.63 1.81
N HIS A 89 13.84 6.68 2.62
CA HIS A 89 15.00 7.46 3.00
C HIS A 89 16.01 6.61 3.80
N ASN A 90 15.52 5.83 4.75
CA ASN A 90 16.37 4.96 5.57
C ASN A 90 17.06 3.87 4.74
N GLU A 91 16.34 3.23 3.82
CA GLU A 91 16.92 2.24 2.90
C GLU A 91 17.96 2.86 1.98
N SER A 92 17.72 4.08 1.49
CA SER A 92 18.68 4.82 0.67
C SER A 92 19.96 5.10 1.45
N ASN A 93 19.84 5.49 2.71
CA ASN A 93 20.99 5.72 3.58
C ASN A 93 21.78 4.44 3.84
N VAL A 94 21.11 3.32 4.03
CA VAL A 94 21.75 2.00 4.19
C VAL A 94 22.56 1.65 2.93
N ARG A 95 21.97 1.79 1.75
CA ARG A 95 22.67 1.52 0.48
C ARG A 95 23.86 2.41 0.25
N ASN A 96 23.80 3.65 0.73
CA ASN A 96 24.89 4.62 0.59
C ASN A 96 25.91 4.58 1.73
N GLY A 97 25.76 3.66 2.68
CA GLY A 97 26.67 3.51 3.81
C GLY A 97 26.62 4.62 4.85
N VAL A 98 25.55 5.41 4.86
CA VAL A 98 25.39 6.58 5.74
C VAL A 98 24.63 6.24 7.03
N SER A 99 24.00 5.09 7.09
CA SER A 99 23.11 4.72 8.19
C SER A 99 23.85 4.30 9.44
N GLY A 100 23.25 4.56 10.61
CA GLY A 100 23.70 4.05 11.91
C GLY A 100 23.34 2.58 12.14
N ALA A 101 23.78 2.03 13.27
CA ALA A 101 23.64 0.61 13.62
C ALA A 101 22.18 0.12 13.74
N ASN A 102 21.22 1.03 13.93
CA ASN A 102 19.81 0.70 14.16
C ASN A 102 18.90 0.87 12.94
N ALA A 103 19.48 1.08 11.77
CA ALA A 103 18.71 1.38 10.55
C ALA A 103 17.73 0.25 10.17
N LEU A 104 18.15 -1.01 10.28
CA LEU A 104 17.31 -2.16 9.97
C LEU A 104 16.15 -2.30 10.97
N THR A 105 16.43 -2.11 12.26
CA THR A 105 15.42 -2.16 13.32
C THR A 105 14.39 -1.05 13.12
N LEU A 106 14.82 0.15 12.77
CA LEU A 106 13.93 1.27 12.46
C LEU A 106 13.01 0.94 11.28
N THR A 107 13.56 0.38 10.21
CA THR A 107 12.76 -0.02 9.04
C THR A 107 11.68 -1.04 9.43
N HIS A 108 12.01 -2.02 10.26
CA HIS A 108 11.03 -3.01 10.73
C HIS A 108 9.91 -2.38 11.57
N GLY A 109 10.24 -1.45 12.46
CA GLY A 109 9.26 -0.73 13.26
C GLY A 109 8.32 0.13 12.41
N LEU A 110 8.87 0.85 11.44
CA LEU A 110 8.08 1.63 10.50
C LEU A 110 7.17 0.75 9.64
N ASN A 111 7.61 -0.45 9.27
CA ASN A 111 6.77 -1.42 8.56
C ASN A 111 5.56 -1.86 9.39
N GLY A 112 5.71 -2.01 10.70
CA GLY A 112 4.60 -2.33 11.60
C GLY A 112 3.52 -1.24 11.59
N ILE A 113 3.92 0.01 11.71
CA ILE A 113 3.02 1.17 11.62
C ILE A 113 2.35 1.22 10.25
N ARG A 114 3.10 0.99 9.18
CA ARG A 114 2.59 0.95 7.81
C ARG A 114 1.51 -0.12 7.65
N ASN A 115 1.73 -1.32 8.17
CA ASN A 115 0.76 -2.41 8.08
C ASN A 115 -0.54 -2.10 8.84
N THR A 116 -0.46 -1.46 9.99
CA THR A 116 -1.63 -0.99 10.73
C THR A 116 -2.41 0.04 9.91
N ALA A 117 -1.73 0.99 9.29
CA ALA A 117 -2.36 1.98 8.42
C ALA A 117 -3.07 1.32 7.24
N LYS A 118 -2.44 0.34 6.59
CA LYS A 118 -3.04 -0.43 5.49
C LYS A 118 -4.31 -1.15 5.93
N ASN A 119 -4.31 -1.75 7.11
CA ASN A 119 -5.50 -2.43 7.64
C ASN A 119 -6.66 -1.46 7.87
N LYS A 120 -6.38 -0.27 8.38
CA LYS A 120 -7.39 0.78 8.55
C LYS A 120 -7.98 1.26 7.22
N ILE A 121 -7.14 1.40 6.20
CA ILE A 121 -7.59 1.75 4.85
C ILE A 121 -8.47 0.64 4.28
N GLN A 122 -8.09 -0.61 4.45
CA GLN A 122 -8.83 -1.76 3.92
C GLN A 122 -10.22 -1.92 4.55
N GLU A 123 -10.45 -1.39 5.73
CA GLU A 123 -11.78 -1.38 6.35
C GLU A 123 -12.85 -0.68 5.51
N VAL A 124 -12.48 0.22 4.60
CA VAL A 124 -13.40 0.90 3.68
C VAL A 124 -14.20 -0.10 2.84
N VAL A 125 -13.52 -1.12 2.33
CA VAL A 125 -14.08 -2.06 1.36
C VAL A 125 -14.19 -3.48 1.91
N GLY A 126 -13.70 -3.72 3.11
CA GLY A 126 -13.58 -5.07 3.65
C GLY A 126 -12.48 -5.89 2.94
N GLY A 127 -12.53 -7.21 3.09
CA GLY A 127 -11.61 -8.12 2.42
C GLY A 127 -10.35 -8.43 3.22
N ARG A 128 -9.31 -8.82 2.49
CA ARG A 128 -8.07 -9.33 3.08
C ARG A 128 -7.35 -8.25 3.88
N LYS A 129 -6.99 -8.60 5.11
CA LYS A 129 -6.14 -7.79 5.98
C LYS A 129 -4.74 -8.38 6.06
N ASP A 130 -3.77 -7.52 6.28
CA ASP A 130 -2.42 -7.96 6.55
C ASP A 130 -2.30 -8.28 8.05
N TYR A 131 -2.01 -9.55 8.35
CA TYR A 131 -1.87 -10.01 9.73
C TYR A 131 -0.44 -9.98 10.24
N LYS A 132 0.50 -9.46 9.45
CA LYS A 132 1.87 -9.27 9.91
C LYS A 132 1.90 -8.11 10.90
N ILE A 133 1.68 -8.45 12.15
CA ILE A 133 1.94 -7.53 13.25
C ILE A 133 3.43 -7.62 13.53
N ASP A 134 4.11 -6.51 13.37
CA ASP A 134 5.51 -6.46 13.71
C ASP A 134 5.67 -6.48 15.23
N CYS A 135 6.24 -7.55 15.73
CA CYS A 135 6.51 -7.72 17.17
C CYS A 135 7.46 -6.66 17.72
N LEU A 136 8.18 -5.96 16.85
CA LEU A 136 9.13 -4.91 17.22
C LEU A 136 8.47 -3.54 17.42
N ALA A 137 7.18 -3.41 17.15
CA ALA A 137 6.47 -2.13 17.34
C ALA A 137 6.57 -1.63 18.79
N SER A 138 6.71 -2.54 19.76
CA SER A 138 6.91 -2.19 21.17
C SER A 138 8.26 -1.54 21.47
N ASP A 139 9.27 -1.74 20.60
CA ASP A 139 10.60 -1.14 20.76
C ASP A 139 10.63 0.32 20.28
N PHE A 140 9.56 0.79 19.65
CA PHE A 140 9.43 2.14 19.10
C PHE A 140 8.34 2.94 19.82
N LYS A 141 8.43 2.99 21.15
CA LYS A 141 7.48 3.72 22.00
C LYS A 141 7.34 5.19 21.61
N ASP A 142 8.42 5.78 21.11
CA ASP A 142 8.45 7.18 20.66
C ASP A 142 7.76 7.39 19.31
N TRP A 143 7.38 6.30 18.63
CA TRP A 143 6.70 6.30 17.33
C TRP A 143 5.23 5.92 17.45
N GLU A 144 4.66 6.00 18.63
CA GLU A 144 3.25 5.69 18.82
C GLU A 144 2.35 6.63 18.03
N ILE A 145 1.40 6.02 17.33
CA ILE A 145 0.36 6.74 16.62
C ILE A 145 -0.91 6.66 17.47
N SER A 146 -1.56 7.78 17.69
CA SER A 146 -2.77 7.86 18.52
C SER A 146 -4.02 7.43 17.73
N TRP A 147 -3.99 6.24 17.24
CA TRP A 147 -5.12 5.74 16.44
C TRP A 147 -6.47 5.86 17.13
#